data_02451a0d2e6a06c9122fc6e721825eb2
#
_entry.id   02451a0d2e6a06c9122fc6e721825eb2
#
_cell.length_a   1.000
_cell.length_b   1.000
_cell.length_c   1.000
_cell.angle_alpha   90.00
_cell.angle_beta   90.00
_cell.angle_gamma   90.00
#
_symmetry.space_group_name_H-M   'P 1'
#
loop_
_entity.id
_entity.type
_entity.pdbx_description
1 polymer ?
#
loop_
_entity_poly.entity_id
_entity_poly.type
_entity_poly.pdbx_seq_one_letter_code
_entity_poly.pdbx_strand_id
1 'polypeptide(L)'
;VRRAPHIMEDFQELWGDAELPQLKASTRKYMDHIFKIREDIDKVMAHVYVRHMGDLSGGQMLKKRVPGSGKLYQFDDDVDSIKEKIRSKCKDSMAEEAKLCFHFATELFKEMQDGQVK
;
A
#
# COMPACT_ATOMS: atom_id res chain seq x y z
N VAL A 1 11.84 -2.57 -4.13
CA VAL A 1 11.26 -2.67 -2.78
C VAL A 1 10.21 -3.78 -2.80
N ARG A 2 10.51 -4.90 -2.15
CA ARG A 2 9.59 -6.04 -2.06
C ARG A 2 8.85 -5.99 -0.72
N ARG A 3 7.52 -5.92 -0.78
CA ARG A 3 6.70 -5.81 0.44
C ARG A 3 5.92 -7.08 0.76
N ALA A 4 5.63 -7.92 -0.23
CA ALA A 4 4.81 -9.11 -0.01
C ALA A 4 5.35 -10.06 1.07
N PRO A 5 6.66 -10.38 1.13
CA PRO A 5 7.17 -11.23 2.20
C PRO A 5 6.95 -10.65 3.59
N HIS A 6 7.13 -9.34 3.76
CA HIS A 6 6.93 -8.67 5.04
C HIS A 6 5.45 -8.65 5.45
N ILE A 7 4.55 -8.44 4.47
CA ILE A 7 3.11 -8.49 4.71
C ILE A 7 2.70 -9.90 5.16
N MET A 8 3.24 -10.93 4.53
CA MET A 8 2.95 -12.32 4.90
C MET A 8 3.47 -12.66 6.30
N GLU A 9 4.65 -12.13 6.68
CA GLU A 9 5.18 -12.32 8.03
C GLU A 9 4.26 -11.69 9.08
N ASP A 10 3.80 -10.46 8.85
CA ASP A 10 2.85 -9.78 9.74
C ASP A 10 1.53 -10.56 9.83
N PHE A 11 1.02 -11.05 8.71
CA PHE A 11 -0.20 -11.82 8.66
C PHE A 11 -0.07 -13.09 9.52
N GLN A 12 1.02 -13.84 9.36
CA GLN A 12 1.27 -15.05 10.15
C GLN A 12 1.37 -14.75 11.64
N GLU A 13 2.04 -13.66 12.01
CA GLU A 13 2.22 -13.28 13.40
C GLU A 13 0.89 -12.90 14.07
N LEU A 14 0.05 -12.13 13.38
CA LEU A 14 -1.16 -11.56 13.97
C LEU A 14 -2.42 -12.42 13.74
N TRP A 15 -2.48 -13.16 12.63
CA TRP A 15 -3.66 -13.90 12.22
C TRP A 15 -3.46 -15.42 12.33
N GLY A 16 -2.22 -15.89 12.19
CA GLY A 16 -1.86 -17.31 12.26
C GLY A 16 -2.38 -18.11 11.07
N ASP A 17 -2.91 -19.29 11.36
CA ASP A 17 -3.41 -20.22 10.34
C ASP A 17 -4.90 -20.01 10.01
N ALA A 18 -5.50 -18.94 10.49
CA ALA A 18 -6.89 -18.63 10.18
C ALA A 18 -7.07 -18.35 8.68
N GLU A 19 -8.29 -18.55 8.19
CA GLU A 19 -8.61 -18.25 6.79
C GLU A 19 -8.35 -16.80 6.46
N LEU A 20 -7.89 -16.56 5.22
CA LEU A 20 -7.74 -15.19 4.70
C LEU A 20 -9.09 -14.49 4.68
N PRO A 21 -9.15 -13.21 5.11
CA PRO A 21 -10.37 -12.44 4.98
C PRO A 21 -10.81 -12.34 3.51
N GLN A 22 -12.11 -12.24 3.29
CA GLN A 22 -12.61 -12.01 1.94
C GLN A 22 -12.20 -10.63 1.45
N LEU A 23 -11.89 -10.54 0.16
CA LEU A 23 -11.58 -9.26 -0.47
C LEU A 23 -12.83 -8.36 -0.45
N LYS A 24 -12.65 -7.13 -0.04
CA LYS A 24 -13.71 -6.13 -0.09
C LYS A 24 -13.94 -5.67 -1.53
N ALA A 25 -15.14 -5.16 -1.81
CA ALA A 25 -15.49 -4.70 -3.15
C ALA A 25 -14.56 -3.59 -3.65
N SER A 26 -14.17 -2.66 -2.78
CA SER A 26 -13.23 -1.60 -3.11
C SER A 26 -11.85 -2.15 -3.49
N THR A 27 -11.39 -3.21 -2.80
CA THR A 27 -10.13 -3.87 -3.12
C THR A 27 -10.19 -4.52 -4.49
N ARG A 28 -11.31 -5.20 -4.83
CA ARG A 28 -11.48 -5.79 -6.16
C ARG A 28 -11.46 -4.75 -7.26
N LYS A 29 -12.12 -3.62 -7.05
CA LYS A 29 -12.09 -2.50 -8.01
C LYS A 29 -10.69 -1.98 -8.22
N TYR A 30 -9.93 -1.86 -7.16
CA TYR A 30 -8.54 -1.42 -7.25
C TYR A 30 -7.69 -2.43 -8.01
N MET A 31 -7.82 -3.72 -7.71
CA MET A 31 -7.10 -4.78 -8.42
C MET A 31 -7.42 -4.78 -9.91
N ASP A 32 -8.69 -4.63 -10.27
CA ASP A 32 -9.14 -4.55 -11.66
C ASP A 32 -8.51 -3.34 -12.36
N HIS A 33 -8.46 -2.20 -11.68
CA HIS A 33 -7.83 -0.99 -12.21
C HIS A 33 -6.33 -1.21 -12.45
N ILE A 34 -5.61 -1.76 -11.49
CA ILE A 34 -4.17 -2.06 -11.63
C ILE A 34 -3.94 -3.02 -12.79
N PHE A 35 -4.77 -4.05 -12.93
CA PHE A 35 -4.68 -4.98 -14.05
C PHE A 35 -4.86 -4.25 -15.39
N LYS A 36 -5.82 -3.32 -15.44
CA LYS A 36 -6.12 -2.54 -16.65
C LYS A 36 -4.94 -1.67 -17.10
N ILE A 37 -4.20 -1.10 -16.14
CA ILE A 37 -3.07 -0.20 -16.43
C ILE A 37 -1.70 -0.88 -16.39
N ARG A 38 -1.65 -2.19 -16.22
CA ARG A 38 -0.41 -2.93 -15.93
C ARG A 38 0.73 -2.75 -16.93
N GLU A 39 0.41 -2.38 -18.16
CA GLU A 39 1.42 -2.16 -19.20
C GLU A 39 1.86 -0.70 -19.31
N ASP A 40 1.18 0.20 -18.64
CA ASP A 40 1.55 1.62 -18.59
C ASP A 40 2.44 1.87 -17.39
N ILE A 41 3.75 1.89 -17.62
CA ILE A 41 4.76 1.99 -16.56
C ILE A 41 4.58 3.26 -15.72
N ASP A 42 4.28 4.39 -16.36
CA ASP A 42 4.13 5.64 -15.64
C ASP A 42 2.92 5.61 -14.70
N LYS A 43 1.80 5.02 -15.14
CA LYS A 43 0.62 4.89 -14.28
C LYS A 43 0.87 3.94 -13.11
N VAL A 44 1.51 2.80 -13.37
CA VAL A 44 1.86 1.86 -12.30
C VAL A 44 2.82 2.52 -11.31
N MET A 45 3.79 3.29 -11.81
CA MET A 45 4.76 3.99 -10.96
C MET A 45 4.10 5.04 -10.06
N ALA A 46 3.02 5.67 -10.53
CA ALA A 46 2.24 6.59 -9.70
C ALA A 46 1.69 5.89 -8.44
N HIS A 47 1.20 4.66 -8.59
CA HIS A 47 0.72 3.86 -7.46
C HIS A 47 1.85 3.43 -6.54
N VAL A 48 3.01 3.07 -7.09
CA VAL A 48 4.21 2.76 -6.30
C VAL A 48 4.59 3.96 -5.45
N TYR A 49 4.62 5.15 -6.05
CA TYR A 49 4.92 6.38 -5.32
C TYR A 49 3.97 6.60 -4.15
N VAL A 50 2.66 6.60 -4.40
CA VAL A 50 1.67 6.88 -3.36
C VAL A 50 1.73 5.86 -2.24
N ARG A 51 1.74 4.56 -2.58
CA ARG A 51 1.68 3.49 -1.59
C ARG A 51 2.97 3.35 -0.79
N HIS A 52 4.10 3.33 -1.46
CA HIS A 52 5.38 3.12 -0.77
C HIS A 52 5.86 4.36 -0.02
N MET A 53 5.61 5.57 -0.55
CA MET A 53 5.96 6.79 0.17
C MET A 53 5.21 6.92 1.49
N GLY A 54 3.96 6.46 1.53
CA GLY A 54 3.19 6.40 2.78
C GLY A 54 3.87 5.52 3.82
N ASP A 55 4.28 4.32 3.42
CA ASP A 55 4.95 3.37 4.32
C ASP A 55 6.32 3.87 4.76
N LEU A 56 7.08 4.49 3.84
CA LEU A 56 8.42 5.00 4.12
C LEU A 56 8.40 6.24 5.01
N SER A 57 7.37 7.07 4.90
CA SER A 57 7.25 8.32 5.66
C SER A 57 6.47 8.12 6.95
N GLY A 58 5.15 8.01 6.85
CA GLY A 58 4.27 7.84 8.02
C GLY A 58 4.38 6.47 8.67
N GLY A 59 4.70 5.46 7.87
CA GLY A 59 4.80 4.08 8.35
C GLY A 59 5.85 3.87 9.43
N GLN A 60 6.94 4.63 9.43
CA GLN A 60 7.98 4.51 10.45
C GLN A 60 7.45 4.93 11.84
N MET A 61 6.53 5.89 11.88
CA MET A 61 5.84 6.27 13.11
C MET A 61 4.80 5.22 13.50
N LEU A 62 4.05 4.72 12.52
CA LEU A 62 3.01 3.71 12.74
C LEU A 62 3.58 2.39 13.22
N LYS A 63 4.79 2.03 12.81
CA LYS A 63 5.46 0.79 13.24
C LYS A 63 5.47 0.62 14.76
N LYS A 64 5.61 1.71 15.48
CA LYS A 64 5.66 1.70 16.94
C LYS A 64 4.28 1.54 17.60
N ARG A 65 3.20 1.73 16.84
CA ARG A 65 1.82 1.75 17.33
C ARG A 65 0.98 0.56 16.87
N VAL A 66 1.42 -0.15 15.84
CA VAL A 66 0.68 -1.32 15.35
C VAL A 66 0.99 -2.54 16.22
N PRO A 67 0.04 -3.49 16.34
CA PRO A 67 0.33 -4.73 17.05
C PRO A 67 1.35 -5.57 16.28
N GLY A 68 2.10 -6.41 17.00
CA GLY A 68 3.09 -7.29 16.40
C GLY A 68 4.40 -6.59 16.07
N SER A 69 5.18 -7.20 15.21
CA SER A 69 6.54 -6.74 14.86
C SER A 69 6.58 -5.62 13.84
N GLY A 70 5.46 -5.34 13.15
CA GLY A 70 5.40 -4.27 12.16
C GLY A 70 6.30 -4.48 10.95
N LYS A 71 6.39 -5.70 10.46
CA LYS A 71 7.26 -6.08 9.34
C LYS A 71 6.95 -5.30 8.06
N LEU A 72 5.67 -4.96 7.85
CA LEU A 72 5.24 -4.15 6.70
C LEU A 72 6.02 -2.84 6.60
N TYR A 73 6.39 -2.25 7.74
CA TYR A 73 7.11 -0.98 7.81
C TYR A 73 8.61 -1.14 7.96
N GLN A 74 9.12 -2.36 7.87
CA GLN A 74 10.56 -2.65 7.93
C GLN A 74 11.15 -2.69 6.53
N PHE A 75 12.24 -1.96 6.32
CA PHE A 75 12.94 -1.89 5.03
C PHE A 75 14.41 -2.26 5.22
N ASP A 76 14.96 -2.99 4.23
CA ASP A 76 16.33 -3.47 4.29
C ASP A 76 17.37 -2.37 4.00
N ASP A 77 16.98 -1.38 3.20
CA ASP A 77 17.84 -0.25 2.84
C ASP A 77 17.45 0.99 3.65
N ASP A 78 18.32 2.00 3.60
CA ASP A 78 18.04 3.30 4.19
C ASP A 78 16.76 3.93 3.61
N VAL A 79 15.84 4.34 4.50
CA VAL A 79 14.53 4.88 4.12
C VAL A 79 14.68 6.11 3.22
N ASP A 80 15.58 7.03 3.55
CA ASP A 80 15.77 8.24 2.74
C ASP A 80 16.30 7.92 1.35
N SER A 81 17.19 6.94 1.24
CA SER A 81 17.70 6.46 -0.05
C SER A 81 16.60 5.86 -0.92
N ILE A 82 15.70 5.07 -0.32
CA ILE A 82 14.56 4.49 -1.04
C ILE A 82 13.63 5.60 -1.53
N LYS A 83 13.33 6.58 -0.67
CA LYS A 83 12.49 7.74 -1.04
C LYS A 83 13.07 8.48 -2.24
N GLU A 84 14.37 8.74 -2.24
CA GLU A 84 15.06 9.40 -3.34
C GLU A 84 14.90 8.64 -4.65
N LYS A 85 15.12 7.33 -4.62
CA LYS A 85 14.97 6.48 -5.80
C LYS A 85 13.56 6.53 -6.37
N ILE A 86 12.55 6.48 -5.50
CA ILE A 86 11.15 6.56 -5.93
C ILE A 86 10.86 7.94 -6.54
N ARG A 87 11.27 9.01 -5.86
CA ARG A 87 11.07 10.39 -6.36
C ARG A 87 11.71 10.61 -7.71
N SER A 88 12.90 10.05 -7.94
CA SER A 88 13.63 10.20 -9.20
C SER A 88 12.87 9.65 -10.40
N LYS A 89 11.93 8.73 -10.17
CA LYS A 89 11.12 8.10 -11.22
C LYS A 89 9.78 8.78 -11.44
N CYS A 90 9.44 9.78 -10.61
CA CYS A 90 8.16 10.47 -10.70
C CYS A 90 8.17 11.55 -11.77
N LYS A 91 7.03 11.75 -12.42
CA LYS A 91 6.81 12.74 -13.47
C LYS A 91 5.50 13.48 -13.20
N ASP A 92 5.39 14.73 -13.68
CA ASP A 92 4.17 15.51 -13.53
C ASP A 92 2.95 14.83 -14.15
N SER A 93 3.16 14.07 -15.24
CA SER A 93 2.09 13.32 -15.90
C SER A 93 1.47 12.23 -15.04
N MET A 94 2.10 11.88 -13.93
CA MET A 94 1.58 10.87 -12.99
C MET A 94 0.55 11.43 -12.01
N ALA A 95 0.33 12.74 -11.96
CA ALA A 95 -0.51 13.39 -10.95
C ALA A 95 -1.95 12.87 -10.95
N GLU A 96 -2.55 12.69 -12.10
CA GLU A 96 -3.94 12.22 -12.21
C GLU A 96 -4.08 10.79 -11.70
N GLU A 97 -3.14 9.92 -12.04
CA GLU A 97 -3.17 8.54 -11.58
C GLU A 97 -2.89 8.44 -10.08
N ALA A 98 -2.03 9.30 -9.54
CA ALA A 98 -1.79 9.40 -8.10
C ALA A 98 -3.07 9.78 -7.35
N LYS A 99 -3.83 10.74 -7.87
CA LYS A 99 -5.14 11.09 -7.30
C LYS A 99 -6.11 9.92 -7.29
N LEU A 100 -6.11 9.15 -8.37
CA LEU A 100 -6.95 7.97 -8.49
C LEU A 100 -6.55 6.92 -7.45
N CYS A 101 -5.26 6.75 -7.19
CA CYS A 101 -4.77 5.86 -6.13
C CYS A 101 -5.30 6.28 -4.75
N PHE A 102 -5.27 7.57 -4.43
CA PHE A 102 -5.85 8.10 -3.19
C PHE A 102 -7.36 7.85 -3.13
N HIS A 103 -8.06 7.99 -4.25
CA HIS A 103 -9.49 7.71 -4.32
C HIS A 103 -9.78 6.25 -3.94
N PHE A 104 -9.06 5.29 -4.50
CA PHE A 104 -9.23 3.88 -4.18
C PHE A 104 -8.93 3.60 -2.71
N ALA A 105 -7.91 4.23 -2.13
CA ALA A 105 -7.61 4.09 -0.71
C ALA A 105 -8.74 4.63 0.15
N THR A 106 -9.30 5.78 -0.21
CA THR A 106 -10.43 6.40 0.49
C THR A 106 -11.65 5.48 0.46
N GLU A 107 -11.94 4.88 -0.68
CA GLU A 107 -13.07 3.96 -0.82
C GLU A 107 -12.91 2.74 0.09
N LEU A 108 -11.70 2.20 0.19
CA LEU A 108 -11.41 1.09 1.09
C LEU A 108 -11.64 1.49 2.55
N PHE A 109 -11.14 2.64 2.98
CA PHE A 109 -11.34 3.11 4.35
C PHE A 109 -12.81 3.30 4.67
N LYS A 110 -13.60 3.87 3.76
CA LYS A 110 -15.03 4.02 3.94
C LYS A 110 -15.74 2.68 4.10
N GLU A 111 -15.40 1.73 3.25
CA GLU A 111 -16.00 0.39 3.31
C GLU A 111 -15.66 -0.33 4.62
N MET A 112 -14.42 -0.21 5.08
CA MET A 112 -14.01 -0.77 6.37
C MET A 112 -14.72 -0.10 7.54
N GLN A 113 -14.87 1.22 7.49
CA GLN A 113 -15.53 2.01 8.52
C GLN A 113 -17.02 1.64 8.61
N ASP A 114 -17.70 1.51 7.48
CA ASP A 114 -19.12 1.10 7.41
C ASP A 114 -19.29 -0.29 8.01
N GLY A 115 -18.35 -1.19 7.79
CA GLY A 115 -18.37 -2.54 8.37
C GLY A 115 -18.22 -2.55 9.89
N GLN A 116 -17.60 -1.52 10.48
CA GLN A 116 -17.41 -1.42 11.92
C GLN A 116 -18.62 -0.81 12.66
N VAL A 117 -19.46 -0.10 11.95
CA VAL A 117 -20.60 0.61 12.54
C VAL A 117 -21.75 -0.35 12.88
N LYS A 118 -21.67 -1.57 12.47
CA LYS A 118 -22.69 -2.59 12.80
C LYS A 118 -22.60 -3.02 14.27
#